data_71e75d603a28ef5183782e065067c853
#
_entry.id   71e75d603a28ef5183782e065067c853
#
_cell.length_a   1.000
_cell.length_b   1.000
_cell.length_c   1.000
_cell.angle_alpha   90.00
_cell.angle_beta   90.00
_cell.angle_gamma   90.00
#
_symmetry.space_group_name_H-M   'P 1'
#
loop_
_entity.id
_entity.type
_entity.pdbx_description
1 polymer ?
#
loop_
_entity_poly.entity_id
_entity_poly.type
_entity_poly.pdbx_seq_one_letter_code
_entity_poly.pdbx_strand_id
1 'polypeptide(L)'
;MSRDELGAWLRLILTPGIGPVSAYELLRVFGHVKALFEASPAALRLVVSPRQTESLLQAPPLWDGLLSRTLAWLDAATPQQHRAVITLGDPLYPSAFLNLDDPPLLIHALGAPAAFAALQNPKTLAVVGSRNPTPAGLDNAFAFSQHLAEKGVLIVSGLARGIDGAAHRGALQGSHSQGAPVGTAATLAFVGTGLDQVYPQAHRELAQRIAQQGLLISEYPLGTPPLASNFPKRNRLISAFSQGVLVVEAGLPSGSLVTARLSMEQGKEVFAIPGSIHSPASRGCHALIKQGAKLVEKAQDILDELPHLLPVLPLLQVASPASGSLSEAPPPFSETSTEKFSEPFTDGLKPTDPDQAVLAALGYEVVDLDTLQARCGWATPALQAALMRLELSDQIAPLGGGFFQRRGLA
;
A
#
# COMPACT_ATOMS: atom_id res chain seq x y z
N MET A 1 11.49 1.62 -25.78
CA MET A 1 10.61 0.62 -26.45
C MET A 1 10.01 1.22 -27.71
N SER A 2 10.05 0.50 -28.84
CA SER A 2 9.47 0.95 -30.12
C SER A 2 7.94 0.76 -30.11
N ARG A 3 7.22 1.46 -31.02
CA ARG A 3 5.76 1.30 -31.19
C ARG A 3 5.38 -0.16 -31.48
N ASP A 4 6.14 -0.84 -32.35
CA ASP A 4 5.87 -2.22 -32.74
C ASP A 4 6.08 -3.18 -31.59
N GLU A 5 7.09 -2.93 -30.78
CA GLU A 5 7.39 -3.73 -29.59
C GLU A 5 6.31 -3.56 -28.52
N LEU A 6 5.89 -2.32 -28.25
CA LEU A 6 4.74 -2.04 -27.38
C LEU A 6 3.48 -2.74 -27.90
N GLY A 7 3.23 -2.64 -29.21
CA GLY A 7 2.11 -3.32 -29.85
C GLY A 7 2.13 -4.83 -29.65
N ALA A 8 3.30 -5.46 -29.78
CA ALA A 8 3.46 -6.90 -29.56
C ALA A 8 3.19 -7.29 -28.10
N TRP A 9 3.69 -6.53 -27.12
CA TRP A 9 3.39 -6.77 -25.71
C TRP A 9 1.90 -6.63 -25.38
N LEU A 10 1.26 -5.56 -25.88
CA LEU A 10 -0.19 -5.33 -25.68
C LEU A 10 -1.03 -6.41 -26.37
N ARG A 11 -0.61 -6.89 -27.55
CA ARG A 11 -1.23 -8.02 -28.23
C ARG A 11 -1.16 -9.28 -27.37
N LEU A 12 0.01 -9.59 -26.81
CA LEU A 12 0.20 -10.78 -25.98
C LEU A 12 -0.72 -10.81 -24.76
N ILE A 13 -0.82 -9.71 -24.01
CA ILE A 13 -1.69 -9.65 -22.82
C ILE A 13 -3.18 -9.65 -23.15
N LEU A 14 -3.57 -9.24 -24.35
CA LEU A 14 -4.97 -9.26 -24.82
C LEU A 14 -5.36 -10.57 -25.48
N THR A 15 -4.41 -11.44 -25.82
CA THR A 15 -4.69 -12.69 -26.54
C THR A 15 -5.53 -13.64 -25.69
N PRO A 16 -6.76 -14.00 -26.12
CA PRO A 16 -7.63 -14.85 -25.34
C PRO A 16 -7.01 -16.24 -25.09
N GLY A 17 -7.09 -16.70 -23.84
CA GLY A 17 -6.57 -18.01 -23.45
C GLY A 17 -5.05 -18.06 -23.19
N ILE A 18 -4.33 -16.95 -23.40
CA ILE A 18 -2.92 -16.80 -22.99
C ILE A 18 -2.90 -16.09 -21.64
N GLY A 19 -2.71 -16.85 -20.59
CA GLY A 19 -2.45 -16.31 -19.25
C GLY A 19 -0.96 -16.04 -19.02
N PRO A 20 -0.59 -15.43 -17.86
CA PRO A 20 0.80 -15.12 -17.54
C PRO A 20 1.75 -16.33 -17.66
N VAL A 21 1.35 -17.50 -17.19
CA VAL A 21 2.16 -18.73 -17.26
C VAL A 21 2.46 -19.12 -18.71
N SER A 22 1.42 -19.20 -19.57
CA SER A 22 1.62 -19.55 -20.99
C SER A 22 2.44 -18.50 -21.73
N ALA A 23 2.23 -17.22 -21.41
CA ALA A 23 3.00 -16.13 -22.00
C ALA A 23 4.46 -16.18 -21.56
N TYR A 24 4.73 -16.49 -20.29
CA TYR A 24 6.09 -16.67 -19.78
C TYR A 24 6.82 -17.82 -20.49
N GLU A 25 6.17 -18.98 -20.65
CA GLU A 25 6.73 -20.12 -21.37
C GLU A 25 7.02 -19.79 -22.84
N LEU A 26 6.12 -19.07 -23.51
CA LEU A 26 6.34 -18.59 -24.86
C LEU A 26 7.56 -17.66 -24.95
N LEU A 27 7.68 -16.68 -24.04
CA LEU A 27 8.81 -15.77 -24.01
C LEU A 27 10.14 -16.50 -23.70
N ARG A 28 10.09 -17.51 -22.84
CA ARG A 28 11.27 -18.35 -22.54
C ARG A 28 11.79 -19.10 -23.76
N VAL A 29 10.89 -19.57 -24.63
CA VAL A 29 11.28 -20.32 -25.83
C VAL A 29 11.68 -19.39 -26.98
N PHE A 30 10.92 -18.31 -27.22
CA PHE A 30 11.16 -17.42 -28.35
C PHE A 30 12.07 -16.23 -28.03
N GLY A 31 12.42 -16.02 -26.75
CA GLY A 31 13.36 -15.00 -26.27
C GLY A 31 12.81 -13.57 -26.27
N HIS A 32 11.99 -13.20 -27.26
CA HIS A 32 11.46 -11.84 -27.40
C HIS A 32 10.04 -11.84 -27.96
N VAL A 33 9.20 -10.89 -27.52
CA VAL A 33 7.78 -10.83 -27.90
C VAL A 33 7.55 -10.69 -29.43
N LYS A 34 8.43 -10.01 -30.15
CA LYS A 34 8.32 -9.92 -31.62
C LYS A 34 8.58 -11.26 -32.30
N ALA A 35 9.65 -11.96 -31.89
CA ALA A 35 9.98 -13.27 -32.41
C ALA A 35 8.86 -14.30 -32.18
N LEU A 36 8.12 -14.17 -31.05
CA LEU A 36 6.95 -14.98 -30.78
C LEU A 36 5.85 -14.79 -31.85
N PHE A 37 5.56 -13.55 -32.27
CA PHE A 37 4.54 -13.29 -33.29
C PHE A 37 5.02 -13.50 -34.74
N GLU A 38 6.31 -13.65 -34.95
CA GLU A 38 6.93 -14.02 -36.22
C GLU A 38 7.08 -15.55 -36.38
N ALA A 39 6.86 -16.30 -35.27
CA ALA A 39 7.01 -17.75 -35.25
C ALA A 39 5.95 -18.46 -36.08
N SER A 40 6.34 -19.59 -36.68
CA SER A 40 5.38 -20.42 -37.44
C SER A 40 4.35 -21.07 -36.51
N PRO A 41 3.12 -21.36 -37.02
CA PRO A 41 2.11 -22.09 -36.24
C PRO A 41 2.61 -23.42 -35.70
N ALA A 42 3.48 -24.11 -36.42
CA ALA A 42 4.08 -25.36 -35.99
C ALA A 42 4.99 -25.16 -34.77
N ALA A 43 5.82 -24.10 -34.75
CA ALA A 43 6.68 -23.79 -33.62
C ALA A 43 5.86 -23.36 -32.37
N LEU A 44 4.79 -22.59 -32.54
CA LEU A 44 3.92 -22.20 -31.43
C LEU A 44 3.23 -23.41 -30.78
N ARG A 45 2.79 -24.42 -31.58
CA ARG A 45 2.16 -25.67 -31.10
C ARG A 45 3.09 -26.56 -30.26
N LEU A 46 4.38 -26.35 -30.29
CA LEU A 46 5.32 -27.05 -29.41
C LEU A 46 5.29 -26.51 -27.99
N VAL A 47 4.77 -25.30 -27.78
CA VAL A 47 4.76 -24.60 -26.47
C VAL A 47 3.37 -24.49 -25.90
N VAL A 48 2.37 -24.19 -26.75
CA VAL A 48 0.99 -23.96 -26.32
C VAL A 48 0.00 -24.83 -27.12
N SER A 49 -1.24 -24.96 -26.60
CA SER A 49 -2.27 -25.77 -27.23
C SER A 49 -2.67 -25.25 -28.63
N PRO A 50 -3.28 -26.10 -29.50
CA PRO A 50 -3.79 -25.66 -30.80
C PRO A 50 -4.72 -24.46 -30.73
N ARG A 51 -5.63 -24.42 -29.72
CA ARG A 51 -6.56 -23.32 -29.49
C ARG A 51 -5.84 -22.01 -29.13
N GLN A 52 -4.84 -22.09 -28.28
CA GLN A 52 -4.00 -20.93 -27.93
C GLN A 52 -3.18 -20.44 -29.13
N THR A 53 -2.67 -21.36 -29.96
CA THR A 53 -1.98 -21.02 -31.19
C THR A 53 -2.89 -20.24 -32.13
N GLU A 54 -4.12 -20.68 -32.36
CA GLU A 54 -5.11 -19.96 -33.19
C GLU A 54 -5.38 -18.55 -32.63
N SER A 55 -5.51 -18.41 -31.32
CA SER A 55 -5.68 -17.10 -30.67
C SER A 55 -4.49 -16.18 -30.89
N LEU A 56 -3.25 -16.70 -30.85
CA LEU A 56 -2.02 -15.92 -31.09
C LEU A 56 -1.89 -15.43 -32.55
N LEU A 57 -2.38 -16.24 -33.51
CA LEU A 57 -2.33 -15.87 -34.94
C LEU A 57 -3.32 -14.75 -35.30
N GLN A 58 -4.33 -14.51 -34.46
CA GLN A 58 -5.34 -13.48 -34.70
C GLN A 58 -5.04 -12.24 -33.82
N ALA A 59 -5.14 -11.04 -34.39
CA ALA A 59 -5.07 -9.83 -33.61
C ALA A 59 -6.32 -9.65 -32.77
N PRO A 60 -6.21 -9.44 -31.43
CA PRO A 60 -7.38 -9.21 -30.59
C PRO A 60 -8.15 -7.95 -31.01
N PRO A 61 -9.49 -7.95 -31.00
CA PRO A 61 -10.29 -6.81 -31.50
C PRO A 61 -10.01 -5.48 -30.81
N LEU A 62 -9.60 -5.50 -29.53
CA LEU A 62 -9.31 -4.28 -28.76
C LEU A 62 -7.87 -3.81 -28.87
N TRP A 63 -7.01 -4.52 -29.59
CA TRP A 63 -5.58 -4.28 -29.62
C TRP A 63 -5.19 -2.89 -30.15
N ASP A 64 -5.70 -2.49 -31.35
CA ASP A 64 -5.36 -1.21 -31.96
C ASP A 64 -5.84 -0.01 -31.10
N GLY A 65 -7.04 -0.14 -30.52
CA GLY A 65 -7.57 0.87 -29.61
C GLY A 65 -6.75 1.00 -28.33
N LEU A 66 -6.29 -0.11 -27.76
CA LEU A 66 -5.43 -0.10 -26.59
C LEU A 66 -4.04 0.45 -26.92
N LEU A 67 -3.46 0.07 -28.06
CA LEU A 67 -2.16 0.61 -28.50
C LEU A 67 -2.21 2.12 -28.67
N SER A 68 -3.23 2.62 -29.37
CA SER A 68 -3.41 4.07 -29.58
C SER A 68 -3.60 4.81 -28.26
N ARG A 69 -4.40 4.27 -27.35
CA ARG A 69 -4.61 4.84 -25.99
C ARG A 69 -3.32 4.85 -25.19
N THR A 70 -2.54 3.77 -25.25
CA THR A 70 -1.28 3.66 -24.49
C THR A 70 -0.24 4.64 -25.02
N LEU A 71 -0.11 4.80 -26.33
CA LEU A 71 0.78 5.79 -26.94
C LEU A 71 0.39 7.21 -26.52
N ALA A 72 -0.89 7.57 -26.65
CA ALA A 72 -1.38 8.89 -26.23
C ALA A 72 -1.16 9.13 -24.72
N TRP A 73 -1.32 8.08 -23.89
CA TRP A 73 -1.04 8.18 -22.47
C TRP A 73 0.46 8.37 -22.19
N LEU A 74 1.35 7.72 -22.91
CA LEU A 74 2.80 7.92 -22.81
C LEU A 74 3.22 9.34 -23.26
N ASP A 75 2.67 9.82 -24.37
CA ASP A 75 2.95 11.15 -24.92
C ASP A 75 2.47 12.29 -24.00
N ALA A 76 1.50 12.02 -23.12
CA ALA A 76 1.03 12.97 -22.13
C ALA A 76 1.93 13.06 -20.88
N ALA A 77 3.14 12.49 -20.91
CA ALA A 77 4.16 12.70 -19.86
C ALA A 77 4.59 14.18 -19.82
N THR A 78 4.98 14.63 -18.63
CA THR A 78 5.50 15.98 -18.40
C THR A 78 6.86 15.90 -17.73
N PRO A 79 7.64 16.98 -17.70
CA PRO A 79 8.92 16.99 -16.96
C PRO A 79 8.78 16.62 -15.47
N GLN A 80 7.61 16.90 -14.87
CA GLN A 80 7.32 16.62 -13.46
C GLN A 80 6.68 15.25 -13.23
N GLN A 81 6.11 14.64 -14.28
CA GLN A 81 5.35 13.40 -14.19
C GLN A 81 5.68 12.49 -15.37
N HIS A 82 6.48 11.48 -15.10
CA HIS A 82 6.87 10.48 -16.08
C HIS A 82 5.86 9.34 -16.16
N ARG A 83 5.71 8.77 -17.37
CA ARG A 83 4.86 7.62 -17.65
C ARG A 83 5.67 6.57 -18.41
N ALA A 84 5.54 5.32 -17.97
CA ALA A 84 6.25 4.23 -18.61
C ALA A 84 5.39 2.97 -18.68
N VAL A 85 5.63 2.18 -19.71
CA VAL A 85 5.28 0.77 -19.78
C VAL A 85 6.56 -0.01 -19.61
N ILE A 86 6.67 -0.78 -18.54
CA ILE A 86 7.85 -1.55 -18.15
C ILE A 86 7.49 -3.03 -18.36
N THR A 87 8.25 -3.71 -19.19
CA THR A 87 7.95 -5.08 -19.60
C THR A 87 8.92 -6.07 -18.93
N LEU A 88 8.56 -7.33 -18.91
CA LEU A 88 9.43 -8.39 -18.47
C LEU A 88 10.76 -8.34 -19.27
N GLY A 89 11.90 -8.27 -18.56
CA GLY A 89 13.23 -8.10 -19.15
C GLY A 89 13.70 -6.63 -19.30
N ASP A 90 12.85 -5.64 -19.01
CA ASP A 90 13.28 -4.24 -18.92
C ASP A 90 14.18 -4.03 -17.68
N PRO A 91 15.25 -3.23 -17.75
CA PRO A 91 16.10 -2.92 -16.59
C PRO A 91 15.36 -2.33 -15.39
N LEU A 92 14.22 -1.64 -15.61
CA LEU A 92 13.37 -1.10 -14.53
C LEU A 92 12.35 -2.12 -13.99
N TYR A 93 12.27 -3.32 -14.60
CA TYR A 93 11.32 -4.33 -14.12
C TYR A 93 11.75 -4.84 -12.73
N PRO A 94 10.85 -4.79 -11.72
CA PRO A 94 11.19 -5.21 -10.37
C PRO A 94 11.55 -6.69 -10.30
N SER A 95 12.80 -7.01 -9.93
CA SER A 95 13.27 -8.40 -9.83
C SER A 95 12.46 -9.23 -8.84
N ALA A 96 11.89 -8.59 -7.82
CA ALA A 96 11.02 -9.24 -6.84
C ALA A 96 9.79 -9.94 -7.47
N PHE A 97 9.30 -9.46 -8.62
CA PHE A 97 8.15 -10.08 -9.30
C PHE A 97 8.51 -11.39 -9.98
N LEU A 98 9.79 -11.64 -10.28
CA LEU A 98 10.24 -12.90 -10.88
C LEU A 98 10.06 -14.11 -9.95
N ASN A 99 9.87 -13.85 -8.64
CA ASN A 99 9.60 -14.89 -7.64
C ASN A 99 8.11 -15.25 -7.51
N LEU A 100 7.23 -14.59 -8.28
CA LEU A 100 5.82 -14.94 -8.35
C LEU A 100 5.58 -16.10 -9.32
N ASP A 101 4.59 -16.94 -9.03
CA ASP A 101 4.13 -18.00 -9.95
C ASP A 101 3.58 -17.44 -11.25
N ASP A 102 3.03 -16.21 -11.18
CA ASP A 102 2.41 -15.48 -12.28
C ASP A 102 2.95 -14.05 -12.40
N PRO A 103 4.24 -13.86 -12.75
CA PRO A 103 4.84 -12.53 -12.83
C PRO A 103 4.10 -11.67 -13.87
N PRO A 104 3.85 -10.36 -13.60
CA PRO A 104 3.20 -9.49 -14.57
C PRO A 104 4.08 -9.35 -15.82
N LEU A 105 3.50 -9.57 -17.02
CA LEU A 105 4.26 -9.47 -18.28
C LEU A 105 4.68 -8.03 -18.57
N LEU A 106 3.88 -7.09 -18.13
CA LEU A 106 4.16 -5.66 -18.16
C LEU A 106 3.44 -4.95 -17.01
N ILE A 107 3.99 -3.81 -16.63
CA ILE A 107 3.37 -2.87 -15.69
C ILE A 107 3.35 -1.47 -16.30
N HIS A 108 2.29 -0.74 -16.04
CA HIS A 108 2.20 0.69 -16.28
C HIS A 108 2.68 1.41 -15.01
N ALA A 109 3.51 2.43 -15.16
CA ALA A 109 4.03 3.23 -14.06
C ALA A 109 3.84 4.73 -14.35
N LEU A 110 3.39 5.46 -13.33
CA LEU A 110 3.12 6.90 -13.39
C LEU A 110 3.66 7.56 -12.13
N GLY A 111 4.56 8.52 -12.26
CA GLY A 111 5.09 9.21 -11.08
C GLY A 111 6.20 10.22 -11.36
N ALA A 112 6.79 10.75 -10.31
CA ALA A 112 7.95 11.63 -10.42
C ALA A 112 9.11 10.89 -11.10
N PRO A 113 9.88 11.54 -12.01
CA PRO A 113 10.98 10.88 -12.72
C PRO A 113 11.99 10.22 -11.77
N ALA A 114 12.38 10.90 -10.70
CA ALA A 114 13.31 10.37 -9.71
C ALA A 114 12.74 9.15 -8.95
N ALA A 115 11.42 9.04 -8.83
CA ALA A 115 10.77 7.93 -8.11
C ALA A 115 10.89 6.58 -8.83
N PHE A 116 11.21 6.56 -10.14
CA PHE A 116 11.38 5.31 -10.88
C PHE A 116 12.56 4.48 -10.37
N ALA A 117 13.56 5.11 -9.76
CA ALA A 117 14.64 4.40 -9.08
C ALA A 117 14.12 3.52 -7.92
N ALA A 118 12.97 3.84 -7.35
CA ALA A 118 12.34 3.06 -6.29
C ALA A 118 11.90 1.66 -6.74
N LEU A 119 11.73 1.42 -8.05
CA LEU A 119 11.42 0.08 -8.59
C LEU A 119 12.54 -0.94 -8.34
N GLN A 120 13.75 -0.46 -8.07
CA GLN A 120 14.92 -1.26 -7.70
C GLN A 120 15.28 -1.11 -6.21
N ASN A 121 14.42 -0.43 -5.41
CA ASN A 121 14.71 -0.19 -4.00
C ASN A 121 14.40 -1.43 -3.16
N PRO A 122 15.40 -1.99 -2.43
CA PRO A 122 15.16 -3.10 -1.52
C PRO A 122 14.51 -2.68 -0.18
N LYS A 123 14.41 -1.38 0.12
CA LYS A 123 13.95 -0.86 1.42
C LYS A 123 12.46 -0.54 1.40
N THR A 124 11.64 -1.56 1.28
CA THR A 124 10.20 -1.43 1.08
C THR A 124 9.42 -2.15 2.16
N LEU A 125 8.37 -1.53 2.69
CA LEU A 125 7.43 -2.14 3.62
C LEU A 125 6.00 -1.94 3.14
N ALA A 126 5.22 -3.01 3.07
CA ALA A 126 3.79 -2.91 2.83
C ALA A 126 3.05 -2.49 4.11
N VAL A 127 2.12 -1.55 3.99
CA VAL A 127 1.19 -1.20 5.07
C VAL A 127 -0.23 -1.40 4.55
N VAL A 128 -0.95 -2.32 5.17
CA VAL A 128 -2.28 -2.75 4.74
C VAL A 128 -3.25 -2.86 5.91
N GLY A 129 -4.56 -2.87 5.61
CA GLY A 129 -5.54 -3.06 6.67
C GLY A 129 -6.98 -2.88 6.21
N SER A 130 -7.83 -2.55 7.18
CA SER A 130 -9.26 -2.35 7.01
C SER A 130 -9.57 -1.20 6.05
N ARG A 131 -10.61 -1.37 5.24
CA ARG A 131 -11.19 -0.28 4.43
C ARG A 131 -12.10 0.63 5.24
N ASN A 132 -12.56 0.15 6.39
CA ASN A 132 -13.38 0.88 7.36
C ASN A 132 -12.71 0.75 8.74
N PRO A 133 -11.54 1.39 8.95
CA PRO A 133 -10.82 1.32 10.20
C PRO A 133 -11.46 2.21 11.27
N THR A 134 -11.03 1.99 12.50
CA THR A 134 -11.28 2.94 13.59
C THR A 134 -10.44 4.22 13.39
N PRO A 135 -10.80 5.34 14.07
CA PRO A 135 -9.94 6.53 14.09
C PRO A 135 -8.50 6.21 14.54
N ALA A 136 -8.34 5.44 15.59
CA ALA A 136 -7.02 4.99 16.06
C ALA A 136 -6.26 4.14 15.02
N GLY A 137 -6.97 3.30 14.28
CA GLY A 137 -6.35 2.57 13.16
C GLY A 137 -5.82 3.50 12.06
N LEU A 138 -6.54 4.58 11.75
CA LEU A 138 -6.07 5.61 10.80
C LEU A 138 -4.83 6.34 11.33
N ASP A 139 -4.87 6.76 12.60
CA ASP A 139 -3.77 7.47 13.26
C ASP A 139 -2.51 6.58 13.32
N ASN A 140 -2.66 5.31 13.69
CA ASN A 140 -1.58 4.34 13.70
C ASN A 140 -0.98 4.13 12.30
N ALA A 141 -1.81 3.91 11.28
CA ALA A 141 -1.33 3.73 9.91
C ALA A 141 -0.54 4.95 9.41
N PHE A 142 -1.04 6.14 9.72
CA PHE A 142 -0.37 7.40 9.40
C PHE A 142 0.98 7.53 10.13
N ALA A 143 0.98 7.41 11.47
CA ALA A 143 2.16 7.62 12.30
C ALA A 143 3.29 6.60 12.00
N PHE A 144 2.95 5.31 11.88
CA PHE A 144 3.92 4.28 11.50
C PHE A 144 4.52 4.57 10.12
N SER A 145 3.67 4.89 9.13
CA SER A 145 4.15 5.16 7.78
C SER A 145 4.98 6.43 7.67
N GLN A 146 4.62 7.47 8.44
CA GLN A 146 5.40 8.70 8.52
C GLN A 146 6.78 8.43 9.10
N HIS A 147 6.86 7.80 10.27
CA HIS A 147 8.14 7.52 10.93
C HIS A 147 9.05 6.63 10.08
N LEU A 148 8.51 5.59 9.45
CA LEU A 148 9.27 4.72 8.56
C LEU A 148 9.78 5.45 7.32
N ALA A 149 8.98 6.33 6.72
CA ALA A 149 9.38 7.15 5.58
C ALA A 149 10.48 8.16 5.94
N GLU A 150 10.44 8.75 7.14
CA GLU A 150 11.52 9.60 7.69
C GLU A 150 12.86 8.84 7.79
N LYS A 151 12.82 7.54 7.99
CA LYS A 151 13.99 6.66 8.00
C LYS A 151 14.40 6.15 6.60
N GLY A 152 13.72 6.60 5.56
CA GLY A 152 14.00 6.22 4.17
C GLY A 152 13.40 4.88 3.74
N VAL A 153 12.46 4.33 4.50
CA VAL A 153 11.69 3.14 4.11
C VAL A 153 10.59 3.56 3.15
N LEU A 154 10.55 2.94 1.97
CA LEU A 154 9.51 3.15 0.98
C LEU A 154 8.22 2.42 1.41
N ILE A 155 7.18 3.17 1.67
CA ILE A 155 5.87 2.61 2.02
C ILE A 155 5.12 2.17 0.77
N VAL A 156 4.69 0.93 0.78
CA VAL A 156 3.94 0.29 -0.32
C VAL A 156 2.52 -0.02 0.14
N SER A 157 1.52 0.35 -0.63
CA SER A 157 0.13 0.02 -0.32
C SER A 157 -0.74 -0.02 -1.57
N GLY A 158 -2.06 -0.15 -1.38
CA GLY A 158 -3.01 -0.41 -2.47
C GLY A 158 -3.91 0.74 -2.84
N LEU A 159 -3.75 1.93 -2.26
CA LEU A 159 -4.61 3.09 -2.48
C LEU A 159 -6.10 2.83 -2.14
N ALA A 160 -6.43 1.77 -1.41
CA ALA A 160 -7.78 1.53 -0.93
C ALA A 160 -8.20 2.55 0.13
N ARG A 161 -9.52 2.66 0.39
CA ARG A 161 -10.01 3.45 1.53
C ARG A 161 -9.41 2.93 2.84
N GLY A 162 -9.41 3.76 3.87
CA GLY A 162 -8.99 3.39 5.21
C GLY A 162 -7.48 3.35 5.37
N ILE A 163 -6.96 2.23 5.86
CA ILE A 163 -5.54 2.07 6.23
C ILE A 163 -4.58 2.41 5.07
N ASP A 164 -4.84 1.91 3.86
CA ASP A 164 -3.98 2.18 2.71
C ASP A 164 -3.84 3.69 2.45
N GLY A 165 -4.98 4.41 2.47
CA GLY A 165 -4.98 5.86 2.28
C GLY A 165 -4.24 6.61 3.39
N ALA A 166 -4.39 6.20 4.66
CA ALA A 166 -3.68 6.78 5.78
C ALA A 166 -2.17 6.52 5.69
N ALA A 167 -1.77 5.31 5.32
CA ALA A 167 -0.38 4.94 5.11
C ALA A 167 0.29 5.80 4.03
N HIS A 168 -0.35 5.99 2.88
CA HIS A 168 0.18 6.86 1.84
C HIS A 168 0.31 8.31 2.30
N ARG A 169 -0.66 8.85 3.05
CA ARG A 169 -0.58 10.22 3.61
C ARG A 169 0.56 10.37 4.59
N GLY A 170 0.73 9.40 5.51
CA GLY A 170 1.84 9.39 6.46
C GLY A 170 3.19 9.36 5.76
N ALA A 171 3.36 8.49 4.76
CA ALA A 171 4.58 8.40 3.98
C ALA A 171 4.91 9.69 3.22
N LEU A 172 3.91 10.32 2.58
CA LEU A 172 4.06 11.62 1.93
C LEU A 172 4.49 12.70 2.93
N GLN A 173 3.98 12.69 4.15
CA GLN A 173 4.37 13.62 5.20
C GLN A 173 5.81 13.38 5.67
N GLY A 174 6.16 12.11 5.95
CA GLY A 174 7.49 11.73 6.44
C GLY A 174 8.60 12.03 5.45
N SER A 175 8.35 11.92 4.15
CA SER A 175 9.34 12.23 3.11
C SER A 175 9.72 13.72 3.02
N HIS A 176 8.94 14.63 3.62
CA HIS A 176 9.22 16.06 3.68
C HIS A 176 9.91 16.47 5.00
N SER A 177 10.05 15.54 5.96
CA SER A 177 10.68 15.82 7.24
C SER A 177 12.17 16.11 7.08
N GLN A 178 12.73 16.93 7.96
CA GLN A 178 14.17 17.21 8.00
C GLN A 178 14.94 15.90 8.26
N GLY A 179 15.82 15.53 7.35
CA GLY A 179 16.61 14.30 7.43
C GLY A 179 16.12 13.14 6.56
N ALA A 180 14.97 13.27 5.92
CA ALA A 180 14.55 12.29 4.92
C ALA A 180 15.51 12.33 3.71
N PRO A 181 15.87 11.18 3.11
CA PRO A 181 16.75 11.14 1.93
C PRO A 181 16.15 11.92 0.76
N VAL A 182 16.86 12.91 0.25
CA VAL A 182 16.41 13.76 -0.85
C VAL A 182 16.33 12.94 -2.15
N GLY A 183 15.23 13.11 -2.91
CA GLY A 183 15.07 12.48 -4.24
C GLY A 183 14.60 11.03 -4.19
N THR A 184 14.22 10.50 -3.03
CA THR A 184 13.59 9.18 -2.92
C THR A 184 12.08 9.29 -3.10
N ALA A 185 11.46 8.21 -3.62
CA ALA A 185 10.01 8.13 -3.67
C ALA A 185 9.43 8.10 -2.25
N ALA A 186 8.41 8.92 -1.99
CA ALA A 186 7.72 8.94 -0.70
C ALA A 186 6.96 7.62 -0.46
N THR A 187 6.24 7.16 -1.48
CA THR A 187 5.41 5.97 -1.40
C THR A 187 5.13 5.41 -2.79
N LEU A 188 4.74 4.13 -2.83
CA LEU A 188 4.39 3.42 -4.04
C LEU A 188 3.01 2.78 -3.87
N ALA A 189 2.09 3.07 -4.79
CA ALA A 189 0.75 2.50 -4.79
C ALA A 189 0.55 1.55 -5.96
N PHE A 190 0.28 0.28 -5.66
CA PHE A 190 -0.25 -0.65 -6.66
C PHE A 190 -1.76 -0.43 -6.77
N VAL A 191 -2.32 -0.37 -7.97
CA VAL A 191 -3.76 -0.19 -8.17
C VAL A 191 -4.39 -1.35 -8.95
N GLY A 192 -5.70 -1.54 -8.78
CA GLY A 192 -6.47 -2.63 -9.43
C GLY A 192 -7.23 -2.18 -10.68
N THR A 193 -6.90 -1.00 -11.22
CA THR A 193 -7.51 -0.39 -12.41
C THR A 193 -6.43 0.01 -13.41
N GLY A 194 -6.78 0.36 -14.64
CA GLY A 194 -5.86 1.08 -15.50
C GLY A 194 -5.45 2.41 -14.88
N LEU A 195 -4.23 2.90 -15.16
CA LEU A 195 -3.70 4.15 -14.58
C LEU A 195 -4.37 5.43 -15.13
N ASP A 196 -5.23 5.29 -16.11
CA ASP A 196 -6.11 6.35 -16.60
C ASP A 196 -7.39 6.52 -15.76
N GLN A 197 -7.57 5.68 -14.73
CA GLN A 197 -8.70 5.71 -13.81
C GLN A 197 -8.24 5.68 -12.36
N VAL A 198 -8.77 6.57 -11.53
CA VAL A 198 -8.51 6.58 -10.09
C VAL A 198 -9.67 5.91 -9.34
N TYR A 199 -9.34 4.92 -8.53
CA TYR A 199 -10.28 4.27 -7.62
C TYR A 199 -9.65 4.01 -6.25
N PRO A 200 -10.34 4.38 -5.14
CA PRO A 200 -11.65 5.05 -5.08
C PRO A 200 -11.59 6.52 -5.52
N GLN A 201 -12.70 7.08 -5.98
CA GLN A 201 -12.76 8.49 -6.43
C GLN A 201 -12.38 9.48 -5.31
N ALA A 202 -12.68 9.14 -4.05
CA ALA A 202 -12.29 9.93 -2.88
C ALA A 202 -10.77 10.09 -2.73
N HIS A 203 -9.96 9.22 -3.34
CA HIS A 203 -8.50 9.30 -3.30
C HIS A 203 -7.88 9.96 -4.54
N ARG A 204 -8.66 10.74 -5.31
CA ARG A 204 -8.15 11.41 -6.52
C ARG A 204 -6.99 12.36 -6.22
N GLU A 205 -7.15 13.20 -5.21
CA GLU A 205 -6.08 14.12 -4.78
C GLU A 205 -4.87 13.37 -4.20
N LEU A 206 -5.11 12.34 -3.41
CA LEU A 206 -4.04 11.49 -2.89
C LEU A 206 -3.26 10.81 -4.03
N ALA A 207 -3.95 10.28 -5.03
CA ALA A 207 -3.31 9.70 -6.20
C ALA A 207 -2.46 10.71 -6.97
N GLN A 208 -2.93 11.96 -7.10
CA GLN A 208 -2.16 13.05 -7.71
C GLN A 208 -0.90 13.38 -6.91
N ARG A 209 -1.00 13.47 -5.58
CA ARG A 209 0.15 13.69 -4.70
C ARG A 209 1.17 12.54 -4.79
N ILE A 210 0.70 11.29 -4.82
CA ILE A 210 1.57 10.13 -5.02
C ILE A 210 2.26 10.21 -6.38
N ALA A 211 1.55 10.57 -7.44
CA ALA A 211 2.15 10.73 -8.78
C ALA A 211 3.16 11.88 -8.87
N GLN A 212 3.15 12.83 -7.94
CA GLN A 212 4.12 13.94 -7.87
C GLN A 212 5.37 13.60 -7.03
N GLN A 213 5.27 12.68 -6.08
CA GLN A 213 6.30 12.43 -5.07
C GLN A 213 6.67 10.94 -4.93
N GLY A 214 6.02 10.07 -5.67
CA GLY A 214 6.17 8.63 -5.62
C GLY A 214 5.75 8.00 -6.94
N LEU A 215 5.19 6.78 -6.87
CA LEU A 215 4.74 6.01 -8.04
C LEU A 215 3.35 5.41 -7.84
N LEU A 216 2.56 5.46 -8.92
CA LEU A 216 1.38 4.62 -9.13
C LEU A 216 1.76 3.52 -10.12
N ILE A 217 1.42 2.27 -9.81
CA ILE A 217 1.74 1.11 -10.64
C ILE A 217 0.49 0.26 -10.86
N SER A 218 0.32 -0.22 -12.09
CA SER A 218 -0.74 -1.16 -12.44
C SER A 218 -0.25 -2.21 -13.44
N GLU A 219 -0.64 -3.45 -13.23
CA GLU A 219 -0.51 -4.52 -14.24
C GLU A 219 -1.66 -4.54 -15.24
N TYR A 220 -2.70 -3.74 -15.00
CA TYR A 220 -3.89 -3.74 -15.83
C TYR A 220 -3.76 -2.77 -17.00
N PRO A 221 -4.25 -3.14 -18.19
CA PRO A 221 -4.31 -2.26 -19.35
C PRO A 221 -5.09 -0.97 -19.06
N LEU A 222 -4.71 0.12 -19.73
CA LEU A 222 -5.47 1.36 -19.69
C LEU A 222 -6.93 1.13 -20.10
N GLY A 223 -7.85 1.80 -19.41
CA GLY A 223 -9.29 1.60 -19.58
C GLY A 223 -9.89 0.48 -18.73
N THR A 224 -9.07 -0.28 -17.99
CA THR A 224 -9.61 -1.32 -17.08
C THR A 224 -10.36 -0.69 -15.91
N PRO A 225 -11.67 -0.96 -15.76
CA PRO A 225 -12.47 -0.40 -14.67
C PRO A 225 -12.17 -1.08 -13.33
N PRO A 226 -12.69 -0.56 -12.20
CA PRO A 226 -12.53 -1.17 -10.89
C PRO A 226 -13.36 -2.46 -10.76
N LEU A 227 -12.77 -3.59 -11.10
CA LEU A 227 -13.37 -4.92 -10.97
C LEU A 227 -13.01 -5.52 -9.61
N ALA A 228 -13.98 -6.10 -8.90
CA ALA A 228 -13.77 -6.68 -7.58
C ALA A 228 -12.68 -7.76 -7.56
N SER A 229 -12.56 -8.56 -8.64
CA SER A 229 -11.55 -9.61 -8.80
C SER A 229 -10.11 -9.09 -8.93
N ASN A 230 -9.93 -7.83 -9.35
CA ASN A 230 -8.61 -7.26 -9.57
C ASN A 230 -7.88 -6.93 -8.27
N PHE A 231 -8.63 -6.54 -7.22
CA PHE A 231 -8.03 -6.10 -5.96
C PHE A 231 -7.28 -7.22 -5.22
N PRO A 232 -7.83 -8.44 -5.07
CA PRO A 232 -7.06 -9.56 -4.50
C PRO A 232 -5.85 -9.95 -5.37
N LYS A 233 -6.01 -9.96 -6.71
CA LYS A 233 -4.90 -10.27 -7.63
C LYS A 233 -3.76 -9.26 -7.51
N ARG A 234 -4.08 -7.97 -7.44
CA ARG A 234 -3.09 -6.91 -7.26
C ARG A 234 -2.29 -7.07 -5.95
N ASN A 235 -2.90 -7.58 -4.88
CA ASN A 235 -2.27 -7.70 -3.57
C ASN A 235 -1.00 -8.58 -3.60
N ARG A 236 -0.88 -9.54 -4.54
CA ARG A 236 0.35 -10.32 -4.72
C ARG A 236 1.54 -9.44 -5.11
N LEU A 237 1.30 -8.36 -5.86
CA LEU A 237 2.36 -7.41 -6.23
C LEU A 237 2.80 -6.59 -5.03
N ILE A 238 1.88 -6.20 -4.14
CA ILE A 238 2.21 -5.51 -2.87
C ILE A 238 3.09 -6.42 -2.02
N SER A 239 2.67 -7.66 -1.81
CA SER A 239 3.47 -8.65 -1.05
C SER A 239 4.82 -8.90 -1.71
N ALA A 240 4.86 -9.19 -3.01
CA ALA A 240 6.10 -9.52 -3.71
C ALA A 240 7.11 -8.37 -3.67
N PHE A 241 6.66 -7.12 -3.85
CA PHE A 241 7.52 -5.95 -3.90
C PHE A 241 8.07 -5.55 -2.52
N SER A 242 7.42 -5.93 -1.42
CA SER A 242 7.78 -5.50 -0.07
C SER A 242 8.67 -6.51 0.64
N GLN A 243 9.53 -6.04 1.55
CA GLN A 243 10.40 -6.88 2.38
C GLN A 243 9.66 -7.46 3.60
N GLY A 244 8.56 -6.81 4.00
CA GLY A 244 7.67 -7.25 5.06
C GLY A 244 6.32 -6.56 4.92
N VAL A 245 5.36 -6.96 5.75
CA VAL A 245 4.00 -6.41 5.73
C VAL A 245 3.56 -6.05 7.14
N LEU A 246 3.12 -4.81 7.34
CA LEU A 246 2.42 -4.34 8.53
C LEU A 246 0.91 -4.39 8.31
N VAL A 247 0.20 -5.11 9.16
CA VAL A 247 -1.26 -5.13 9.23
C VAL A 247 -1.70 -4.29 10.42
N VAL A 248 -2.34 -3.14 10.15
CA VAL A 248 -2.73 -2.19 11.19
C VAL A 248 -4.04 -2.59 11.86
N GLU A 249 -5.07 -2.84 11.07
CA GLU A 249 -6.37 -3.37 11.50
C GLU A 249 -6.92 -4.33 10.45
N ALA A 250 -7.48 -5.44 10.88
CA ALA A 250 -8.16 -6.39 10.00
C ALA A 250 -9.27 -7.15 10.73
N GLY A 251 -10.46 -7.19 10.16
CA GLY A 251 -11.48 -8.18 10.53
C GLY A 251 -11.13 -9.54 9.92
N LEU A 252 -11.77 -10.64 10.40
CA LEU A 252 -11.48 -11.99 9.91
C LEU A 252 -11.70 -12.17 8.40
N PRO A 253 -12.80 -11.69 7.76
CA PRO A 253 -12.89 -11.70 6.31
C PRO A 253 -12.31 -10.40 5.73
N SER A 254 -10.97 -10.29 5.63
CA SER A 254 -10.31 -9.09 5.11
C SER A 254 -9.34 -9.41 3.98
N GLY A 255 -9.38 -8.61 2.92
CA GLY A 255 -8.40 -8.68 1.82
C GLY A 255 -6.96 -8.39 2.25
N SER A 256 -6.74 -7.65 3.36
CA SER A 256 -5.42 -7.40 3.92
C SER A 256 -4.78 -8.67 4.49
N LEU A 257 -5.60 -9.62 5.02
CA LEU A 257 -5.11 -10.92 5.47
C LEU A 257 -4.60 -11.78 4.31
N VAL A 258 -5.11 -11.57 3.08
CA VAL A 258 -4.57 -12.23 1.88
C VAL A 258 -3.13 -11.75 1.63
N THR A 259 -2.89 -10.44 1.70
CA THR A 259 -1.54 -9.87 1.54
C THR A 259 -0.57 -10.41 2.60
N ALA A 260 -1.01 -10.45 3.87
CA ALA A 260 -0.21 -11.00 4.97
C ALA A 260 0.13 -12.49 4.74
N ARG A 261 -0.85 -13.30 4.33
CA ARG A 261 -0.63 -14.73 4.04
C ARG A 261 0.37 -14.92 2.90
N LEU A 262 0.19 -14.21 1.77
CA LEU A 262 1.13 -14.26 0.65
C LEU A 262 2.55 -13.87 1.07
N SER A 263 2.70 -12.93 1.99
CA SER A 263 4.02 -12.56 2.52
C SER A 263 4.63 -13.66 3.37
N MET A 264 3.85 -14.31 4.24
CA MET A 264 4.31 -15.49 5.00
C MET A 264 4.72 -16.65 4.07
N GLU A 265 3.93 -16.94 3.04
CA GLU A 265 4.24 -17.96 2.03
C GLU A 265 5.54 -17.65 1.25
N GLN A 266 5.87 -16.36 1.09
CA GLN A 266 7.13 -15.90 0.50
C GLN A 266 8.29 -15.83 1.50
N GLY A 267 8.11 -16.28 2.74
CA GLY A 267 9.13 -16.27 3.79
C GLY A 267 9.47 -14.87 4.31
N LYS A 268 8.55 -13.91 4.19
CA LYS A 268 8.75 -12.52 4.64
C LYS A 268 8.13 -12.29 6.01
N GLU A 269 8.67 -11.31 6.73
CA GLU A 269 8.15 -10.93 8.04
C GLU A 269 6.77 -10.27 7.92
N VAL A 270 5.87 -10.66 8.81
CA VAL A 270 4.54 -10.07 8.97
C VAL A 270 4.44 -9.48 10.36
N PHE A 271 4.04 -8.22 10.40
CA PHE A 271 3.83 -7.44 11.61
C PHE A 271 2.35 -7.15 11.78
N ALA A 272 1.88 -7.14 13.01
CA ALA A 272 0.49 -6.82 13.32
C ALA A 272 0.41 -5.92 14.55
N ILE A 273 -0.36 -4.84 14.45
CA ILE A 273 -0.67 -3.99 15.59
C ILE A 273 -1.74 -4.70 16.43
N PRO A 274 -1.51 -4.89 17.74
CA PRO A 274 -2.51 -5.44 18.64
C PRO A 274 -3.67 -4.47 18.84
N GLY A 275 -4.80 -4.95 19.33
CA GLY A 275 -5.93 -4.09 19.67
C GLY A 275 -6.83 -4.76 20.71
N SER A 276 -7.97 -4.13 21.00
CA SER A 276 -8.92 -4.69 21.95
C SER A 276 -9.44 -6.05 21.50
N ILE A 277 -9.49 -7.03 22.40
CA ILE A 277 -10.09 -8.36 22.13
C ILE A 277 -11.60 -8.27 21.80
N HIS A 278 -12.25 -7.18 22.18
CA HIS A 278 -13.64 -6.90 21.91
C HIS A 278 -13.85 -6.24 20.53
N SER A 279 -12.79 -5.69 19.93
CA SER A 279 -12.86 -5.03 18.61
C SER A 279 -12.89 -6.05 17.47
N PRO A 280 -13.94 -6.09 16.66
CA PRO A 280 -13.96 -6.92 15.45
C PRO A 280 -12.82 -6.58 14.48
N ALA A 281 -12.37 -5.32 14.45
CA ALA A 281 -11.30 -4.83 13.59
C ALA A 281 -9.91 -5.38 13.98
N SER A 282 -9.73 -5.83 15.23
CA SER A 282 -8.46 -6.41 15.72
C SER A 282 -8.37 -7.92 15.58
N ARG A 283 -9.48 -8.62 15.31
CA ARG A 283 -9.52 -10.08 15.27
C ARG A 283 -8.58 -10.69 14.25
N GLY A 284 -8.43 -10.04 13.08
CA GLY A 284 -7.50 -10.48 12.04
C GLY A 284 -6.04 -10.32 12.48
N CYS A 285 -5.68 -9.19 13.10
CA CYS A 285 -4.34 -8.97 13.67
C CYS A 285 -4.03 -10.02 14.75
N HIS A 286 -4.96 -10.30 15.66
CA HIS A 286 -4.79 -11.35 16.68
C HIS A 286 -4.63 -12.75 16.05
N ALA A 287 -5.36 -13.05 14.97
CA ALA A 287 -5.19 -14.32 14.25
C ALA A 287 -3.80 -14.43 13.62
N LEU A 288 -3.28 -13.35 13.02
CA LEU A 288 -1.93 -13.30 12.46
C LEU A 288 -0.86 -13.47 13.54
N ILE A 289 -0.99 -12.78 14.69
CA ILE A 289 -0.06 -12.91 15.84
C ILE A 289 -0.02 -14.36 16.32
N LYS A 290 -1.18 -15.03 16.45
CA LYS A 290 -1.26 -16.45 16.80
C LYS A 290 -0.62 -17.38 15.77
N GLN A 291 -0.49 -16.93 14.51
CA GLN A 291 0.16 -17.66 13.41
C GLN A 291 1.65 -17.31 13.27
N GLY A 292 2.20 -16.49 14.16
CA GLY A 292 3.62 -16.14 14.19
C GLY A 292 3.94 -14.74 13.64
N ALA A 293 2.94 -13.93 13.27
CA ALA A 293 3.21 -12.53 12.97
C ALA A 293 3.72 -11.80 14.22
N LYS A 294 4.69 -10.91 14.04
CA LYS A 294 5.29 -10.16 15.13
C LYS A 294 4.36 -9.06 15.59
N LEU A 295 4.09 -9.02 16.89
CA LEU A 295 3.36 -7.92 17.51
C LEU A 295 4.26 -6.69 17.53
N VAL A 296 3.72 -5.54 17.10
CA VAL A 296 4.43 -4.26 17.12
C VAL A 296 3.58 -3.17 17.77
N GLU A 297 4.23 -2.34 18.60
CA GLU A 297 3.61 -1.21 19.30
C GLU A 297 4.17 0.12 18.78
N LYS A 298 5.33 0.11 18.15
CA LYS A 298 6.00 1.27 17.56
C LYS A 298 6.73 0.90 16.27
N ALA A 299 6.97 1.87 15.41
CA ALA A 299 7.64 1.66 14.12
C ALA A 299 9.09 1.14 14.28
N GLN A 300 9.74 1.44 15.41
CA GLN A 300 11.08 0.93 15.71
C GLN A 300 11.10 -0.61 15.83
N ASP A 301 10.05 -1.24 16.33
CA ASP A 301 9.98 -2.71 16.43
C ASP A 301 10.11 -3.38 15.04
N ILE A 302 9.60 -2.73 13.99
CA ILE A 302 9.75 -3.19 12.59
C ILE A 302 11.20 -3.02 12.12
N LEU A 303 11.83 -1.88 12.44
CA LEU A 303 13.20 -1.60 12.02
C LEU A 303 14.22 -2.51 12.72
N ASP A 304 13.95 -2.88 13.97
CA ASP A 304 14.79 -3.80 14.74
C ASP A 304 14.77 -5.22 14.15
N GLU A 305 13.62 -5.64 13.59
CA GLU A 305 13.46 -6.92 12.91
C GLU A 305 13.94 -6.92 11.44
N LEU A 306 13.92 -5.76 10.80
CA LEU A 306 14.35 -5.57 9.41
C LEU A 306 15.45 -4.50 9.30
N PRO A 307 16.63 -4.72 9.94
CA PRO A 307 17.68 -3.69 10.00
C PRO A 307 18.23 -3.32 8.62
N HIS A 308 18.08 -4.17 7.61
CA HIS A 308 18.46 -3.88 6.23
C HIS A 308 17.58 -2.80 5.55
N LEU A 309 16.45 -2.44 6.13
CA LEU A 309 15.64 -1.29 5.67
C LEU A 309 16.31 0.04 5.97
N LEU A 310 17.20 0.10 6.97
CA LEU A 310 17.91 1.32 7.30
C LEU A 310 19.06 1.59 6.29
N PRO A 311 19.41 2.88 6.06
CA PRO A 311 20.62 3.21 5.30
C PRO A 311 21.83 2.62 6.03
N VAL A 312 22.67 1.90 5.31
CA VAL A 312 23.99 1.54 5.83
C VAL A 312 24.77 2.85 5.95
N LEU A 313 24.97 3.32 7.17
CA LEU A 313 25.91 4.43 7.41
C LEU A 313 27.28 3.94 6.93
N PRO A 314 27.98 4.68 6.03
CA PRO A 314 29.35 4.36 5.74
C PRO A 314 30.11 4.35 7.07
N LEU A 315 30.76 3.24 7.39
CA LEU A 315 31.65 3.17 8.55
C LEU A 315 32.65 4.31 8.40
N LEU A 316 32.41 5.41 9.11
CA LEU A 316 33.43 6.40 9.36
C LEU A 316 34.61 5.61 9.92
N GLN A 317 35.72 5.59 9.18
CA GLN A 317 36.98 5.06 9.68
C GLN A 317 37.18 5.62 11.07
N VAL A 318 37.09 4.75 12.06
CA VAL A 318 37.36 5.09 13.44
C VAL A 318 38.81 5.52 13.51
N ALA A 319 39.05 6.81 13.49
CA ALA A 319 40.32 7.36 13.95
C ALA A 319 40.51 6.90 15.39
N SER A 320 41.65 6.31 15.68
CA SER A 320 42.06 5.73 16.97
C SER A 320 41.69 6.63 18.16
N PRO A 321 41.32 6.04 19.30
CA PRO A 321 40.79 6.78 20.43
C PRO A 321 41.85 7.66 21.10
N ALA A 322 41.62 8.95 21.08
CA ALA A 322 42.22 9.85 22.07
C ALA A 322 41.37 9.76 23.35
N SER A 323 42.01 9.33 24.42
CA SER A 323 41.49 9.28 25.77
C SER A 323 40.86 10.59 26.24
N GLY A 324 39.60 10.54 26.71
CA GLY A 324 38.94 11.74 27.30
C GLY A 324 37.59 11.41 27.91
N SER A 325 37.59 11.22 29.21
CA SER A 325 36.55 11.40 30.26
C SER A 325 35.07 11.12 29.97
N LEU A 326 34.59 10.13 30.72
CA LEU A 326 33.19 9.89 31.12
C LEU A 326 32.59 11.12 31.81
N SER A 327 31.47 11.62 31.30
CA SER A 327 30.41 12.27 32.12
C SER A 327 29.28 12.74 31.18
N GLU A 328 28.11 12.25 31.42
CA GLU A 328 26.81 12.89 31.58
C GLU A 328 25.66 12.05 31.03
N ALA A 329 24.72 11.80 31.91
CA ALA A 329 23.47 11.13 31.67
C ALA A 329 22.57 11.97 30.74
N PRO A 330 21.69 11.33 29.90
CA PRO A 330 20.77 12.06 29.06
C PRO A 330 19.69 12.77 29.90
N PRO A 331 19.26 13.98 29.47
CA PRO A 331 18.18 14.71 30.12
C PRO A 331 16.82 14.02 29.92
N PRO A 332 15.86 14.27 30.81
CA PRO A 332 14.53 13.65 30.74
C PRO A 332 13.74 14.18 29.54
N PHE A 333 12.93 13.28 29.00
CA PHE A 333 11.99 13.56 27.91
C PHE A 333 11.12 14.78 28.21
N SER A 334 11.23 15.81 27.39
CA SER A 334 10.27 16.90 27.36
C SER A 334 9.13 16.52 26.42
N GLU A 335 7.96 16.32 27.01
CA GLU A 335 6.68 16.37 26.31
C GLU A 335 6.50 17.78 25.74
N THR A 336 6.54 17.92 24.41
CA THR A 336 5.84 19.03 23.72
C THR A 336 5.96 18.87 22.22
N SER A 337 4.86 18.53 21.59
CA SER A 337 4.29 19.22 20.41
C SER A 337 3.08 18.43 19.91
N THR A 338 1.94 18.62 20.55
CA THR A 338 0.63 18.41 19.94
C THR A 338 0.40 19.51 18.91
N GLU A 339 0.85 19.34 17.68
CA GLU A 339 0.29 20.12 16.58
C GLU A 339 -1.10 19.59 16.26
N LYS A 340 -2.07 20.48 16.43
CA LYS A 340 -3.50 20.24 16.19
C LYS A 340 -3.73 19.91 14.72
N PHE A 341 -4.07 18.67 14.44
CA PHE A 341 -4.70 18.30 13.18
C PHE A 341 -6.11 18.89 13.14
N SER A 342 -6.29 20.00 12.43
CA SER A 342 -7.59 20.60 12.15
C SER A 342 -7.92 20.43 10.66
N GLU A 343 -8.35 19.22 10.29
CA GLU A 343 -9.32 19.03 9.19
C GLU A 343 -10.22 17.85 9.56
N PRO A 344 -11.56 18.01 9.52
CA PRO A 344 -12.45 16.92 9.87
C PRO A 344 -12.45 15.86 8.78
N PHE A 345 -12.08 14.63 9.14
CA PHE A 345 -12.23 13.45 8.32
C PHE A 345 -13.74 13.13 8.14
N THR A 346 -14.38 13.76 7.16
CA THR A 346 -15.75 13.44 6.76
C THR A 346 -15.74 12.86 5.35
N ASP A 347 -15.44 11.57 5.22
CA ASP A 347 -15.92 10.80 4.06
C ASP A 347 -16.12 9.33 4.44
N GLY A 348 -17.18 9.08 5.15
CA GLY A 348 -17.74 7.77 5.45
C GLY A 348 -19.20 7.96 5.83
N LEU A 349 -20.09 7.12 5.31
CA LEU A 349 -21.51 7.05 5.65
C LEU A 349 -21.75 7.52 7.09
N LYS A 350 -22.32 8.73 7.25
CA LYS A 350 -22.72 9.22 8.57
C LYS A 350 -23.71 8.22 9.14
N PRO A 351 -23.47 7.61 10.30
CA PRO A 351 -24.47 6.83 10.97
C PRO A 351 -25.70 7.74 11.14
N THR A 352 -26.87 7.27 10.74
CA THR A 352 -28.14 7.99 10.91
C THR A 352 -28.52 8.14 12.39
N ASP A 353 -27.90 7.34 13.25
CA ASP A 353 -28.07 7.36 14.70
C ASP A 353 -26.90 8.11 15.35
N PRO A 354 -27.18 9.21 16.09
CA PRO A 354 -26.16 9.97 16.80
C PRO A 354 -25.34 9.14 17.80
N ASP A 355 -25.94 8.19 18.48
CA ASP A 355 -25.27 7.37 19.49
C ASP A 355 -24.29 6.40 18.81
N GLN A 356 -24.62 5.85 17.64
CA GLN A 356 -23.71 5.03 16.84
C GLN A 356 -22.52 5.84 16.31
N ALA A 357 -22.70 7.11 15.98
CA ALA A 357 -21.59 8.00 15.56
C ALA A 357 -20.59 8.21 16.70
N VAL A 358 -21.06 8.42 17.94
CA VAL A 358 -20.19 8.56 19.12
C VAL A 358 -19.47 7.26 19.44
N LEU A 359 -20.17 6.11 19.39
CA LEU A 359 -19.54 4.79 19.59
C LEU A 359 -18.48 4.47 18.54
N ALA A 360 -18.69 4.87 17.29
CA ALA A 360 -17.72 4.72 16.23
C ALA A 360 -16.47 5.59 16.45
N ALA A 361 -16.67 6.83 16.89
CA ALA A 361 -15.58 7.77 17.19
C ALA A 361 -14.80 7.37 18.46
N LEU A 362 -15.47 6.79 19.45
CA LEU A 362 -14.86 6.29 20.70
C LEU A 362 -14.00 5.03 20.42
N GLY A 363 -14.42 4.17 19.50
CA GLY A 363 -13.75 2.89 19.29
C GLY A 363 -13.80 2.00 20.52
N TYR A 364 -12.67 1.33 20.84
CA TYR A 364 -12.51 0.49 22.04
C TYR A 364 -11.38 0.98 22.96
N GLU A 365 -10.89 2.18 22.72
CA GLU A 365 -9.81 2.82 23.47
C GLU A 365 -10.37 3.69 24.58
N VAL A 366 -9.46 4.14 25.45
CA VAL A 366 -9.76 5.18 26.45
C VAL A 366 -9.55 6.52 25.77
N VAL A 367 -10.61 7.31 25.64
CA VAL A 367 -10.59 8.59 24.91
C VAL A 367 -11.14 9.70 25.80
N ASP A 368 -10.45 10.83 25.81
CA ASP A 368 -10.93 12.05 26.49
C ASP A 368 -12.00 12.79 25.68
N LEU A 369 -12.71 13.70 26.35
CA LEU A 369 -13.81 14.45 25.76
C LEU A 369 -13.36 15.34 24.59
N ASP A 370 -12.18 15.96 24.68
CA ASP A 370 -11.68 16.89 23.66
C ASP A 370 -11.31 16.13 22.38
N THR A 371 -10.63 15.00 22.51
CA THR A 371 -10.31 14.08 21.40
C THR A 371 -11.61 13.55 20.76
N LEU A 372 -12.60 13.17 21.57
CA LEU A 372 -13.87 12.66 21.07
C LEU A 372 -14.65 13.77 20.33
N GLN A 373 -14.61 15.00 20.85
CA GLN A 373 -15.20 16.17 20.19
C GLN A 373 -14.52 16.46 18.84
N ALA A 374 -13.20 16.40 18.78
CA ALA A 374 -12.43 16.56 17.53
C ALA A 374 -12.80 15.49 16.50
N ARG A 375 -12.96 14.23 16.93
CA ARG A 375 -13.34 13.11 16.05
C ARG A 375 -14.79 13.18 15.56
N CYS A 376 -15.73 13.61 16.41
CA CYS A 376 -17.16 13.72 16.06
C CYS A 376 -17.49 15.02 15.32
N GLY A 377 -16.75 16.11 15.55
CA GLY A 377 -17.07 17.45 15.06
C GLY A 377 -18.31 18.07 15.71
N TRP A 378 -18.74 17.57 16.88
CA TRP A 378 -19.97 18.00 17.54
C TRP A 378 -19.70 19.07 18.60
N ALA A 379 -20.72 19.91 18.85
CA ALA A 379 -20.70 20.83 19.99
C ALA A 379 -20.71 20.03 21.31
N THR A 380 -19.93 20.47 22.29
CA THR A 380 -19.80 19.81 23.60
C THR A 380 -21.10 19.40 24.25
N PRO A 381 -22.18 20.25 24.28
CA PRO A 381 -23.45 19.84 24.89
C PRO A 381 -24.15 18.67 24.21
N ALA A 382 -24.07 18.59 22.86
CA ALA A 382 -24.65 17.49 22.11
C ALA A 382 -23.88 16.16 22.33
N LEU A 383 -22.56 16.24 22.38
CA LEU A 383 -21.69 15.13 22.67
C LEU A 383 -21.90 14.58 24.09
N GLN A 384 -21.97 15.47 25.10
CA GLN A 384 -22.23 15.08 26.48
C GLN A 384 -23.59 14.40 26.65
N ALA A 385 -24.65 14.91 25.96
CA ALA A 385 -25.95 14.28 25.97
C ALA A 385 -25.97 12.88 25.37
N ALA A 386 -25.20 12.65 24.30
CA ALA A 386 -25.01 11.31 23.70
C ALA A 386 -24.22 10.38 24.63
N LEU A 387 -23.12 10.86 25.21
CA LEU A 387 -22.32 10.09 26.19
C LEU A 387 -23.16 9.67 27.40
N MET A 388 -23.99 10.56 27.92
CA MET A 388 -24.90 10.25 29.04
C MET A 388 -25.93 9.16 28.67
N ARG A 389 -26.48 9.19 27.46
CA ARG A 389 -27.41 8.12 26.99
C ARG A 389 -26.67 6.78 26.86
N LEU A 390 -25.46 6.81 26.29
CA LEU A 390 -24.63 5.61 26.12
C LEU A 390 -24.16 5.02 27.46
N GLU A 391 -23.92 5.87 28.44
CA GLU A 391 -23.62 5.47 29.81
C GLU A 391 -24.83 4.81 30.48
N LEU A 392 -26.01 5.44 30.38
CA LEU A 392 -27.26 4.89 30.93
C LEU A 392 -27.65 3.56 30.25
N SER A 393 -27.27 3.35 29.01
CA SER A 393 -27.48 2.08 28.29
C SER A 393 -26.34 1.07 28.47
N ASP A 394 -25.41 1.34 29.37
CA ASP A 394 -24.26 0.48 29.71
C ASP A 394 -23.30 0.16 28.55
N GLN A 395 -23.31 1.00 27.50
CA GLN A 395 -22.48 0.83 26.30
C GLN A 395 -21.09 1.47 26.45
N ILE A 396 -20.96 2.45 27.34
CA ILE A 396 -19.69 3.09 27.69
C ILE A 396 -19.51 3.16 29.19
N ALA A 397 -18.25 3.27 29.62
CA ALA A 397 -17.88 3.53 31.01
C ALA A 397 -17.15 4.87 31.09
N PRO A 398 -17.60 5.81 31.95
CA PRO A 398 -16.80 6.97 32.29
C PRO A 398 -15.63 6.54 33.18
N LEU A 399 -14.45 7.06 32.88
CA LEU A 399 -13.24 6.89 33.68
C LEU A 399 -12.87 8.22 34.34
N GLY A 400 -12.09 8.18 35.39
CA GLY A 400 -11.66 9.40 36.07
C GLY A 400 -10.94 10.37 35.12
N GLY A 401 -11.09 11.69 35.36
CA GLY A 401 -10.39 12.71 34.57
C GLY A 401 -11.02 13.05 33.20
N GLY A 402 -12.29 12.71 32.97
CA GLY A 402 -13.00 13.06 31.72
C GLY A 402 -12.74 12.11 30.58
N PHE A 403 -12.22 10.92 30.87
CA PHE A 403 -12.03 9.86 29.89
C PHE A 403 -13.23 8.92 29.82
N PHE A 404 -13.46 8.38 28.64
CA PHE A 404 -14.54 7.43 28.35
C PHE A 404 -13.98 6.19 27.65
N GLN A 405 -14.56 5.04 27.91
CA GLN A 405 -14.24 3.78 27.25
C GLN A 405 -15.50 3.02 26.85
N ARG A 406 -15.53 2.49 25.64
CA ARG A 406 -16.59 1.60 25.20
C ARG A 406 -16.54 0.28 25.93
N ARG A 407 -17.67 -0.19 26.48
CA ARG A 407 -17.78 -1.53 27.02
C ARG A 407 -17.92 -2.56 25.92
N GLY A 408 -17.15 -3.64 26.00
CA GLY A 408 -17.33 -4.80 25.15
C GLY A 408 -18.59 -5.54 25.57
N LEU A 409 -19.51 -5.83 24.65
CA LEU A 409 -20.54 -6.82 24.87
C LEU A 409 -19.84 -8.19 25.00
N ALA A 410 -20.04 -8.86 26.14
CA ALA A 410 -19.53 -10.20 26.42
C ALA A 410 -20.17 -11.24 25.48
#